data_3e8dd61cf88e63cf4090d5dc9815db9a
#
_entry.id   3e8dd61cf88e63cf4090d5dc9815db9a
#
_cell.length_a   1.000
_cell.length_b   1.000
_cell.length_c   1.000
_cell.angle_alpha   90.00
_cell.angle_beta   90.00
_cell.angle_gamma   90.00
#
_symmetry.space_group_name_H-M   'P 1'
#
loop_
_entity.id
_entity.type
_entity.pdbx_description
1 polymer ?
#
loop_
_entity_poly.entity_id
_entity_poly.type
_entity_poly.pdbx_seq_one_letter_code
_entity_poly.pdbx_strand_id
1 'polypeptide(L)'
;MRVFATLIVVGLASVTGVTTPSAATADVGRTVPCDDAIGLTKFPYLGNSRPEHRYREVLGVVAVPPAYMQQVVPSSEKHWPYWHKQGLVIRATGESVTVTVPKLWRKRAAITWGNSGGPVSSLRIEGCGTSRTVGHAYAGGFLLRLPSACVPLVFAIGKRSVTVRFGIGERCRK
;
A
#
# COMPACT_ATOMS: atom_id res chain seq x y z
N MET A 1 -48.62 31.59 63.04
CA MET A 1 -47.67 31.88 61.99
C MET A 1 -46.88 30.63 61.71
N ARG A 2 -47.13 29.98 60.57
CA ARG A 2 -46.43 28.75 60.16
C ARG A 2 -45.52 29.17 58.95
N VAL A 3 -44.20 29.05 59.12
CA VAL A 3 -43.21 29.33 58.08
C VAL A 3 -42.97 28.05 57.34
N PHE A 4 -43.26 28.03 56.06
CA PHE A 4 -42.91 26.93 55.13
C PHE A 4 -41.53 27.20 54.55
N ALA A 5 -40.59 26.28 54.82
CA ALA A 5 -39.27 26.30 54.20
C ALA A 5 -39.34 25.53 52.89
N THR A 6 -39.06 26.20 51.76
CA THR A 6 -38.99 25.59 50.44
C THR A 6 -37.56 25.11 50.18
N LEU A 7 -37.38 23.79 50.05
CA LEU A 7 -36.09 23.15 49.65
C LEU A 7 -35.98 23.19 48.12
N ILE A 8 -34.99 23.89 47.63
CA ILE A 8 -34.62 23.89 46.21
C ILE A 8 -33.55 22.79 46.00
N VAL A 9 -33.94 21.72 45.29
CA VAL A 9 -33.02 20.66 44.87
C VAL A 9 -32.39 21.08 43.51
N VAL A 10 -31.12 21.42 43.54
CA VAL A 10 -30.34 21.68 42.32
C VAL A 10 -29.83 20.34 41.79
N GLY A 11 -30.40 19.88 40.70
CA GLY A 11 -29.95 18.70 40.00
C GLY A 11 -28.69 19.00 39.16
N LEU A 12 -27.54 18.42 39.50
CA LEU A 12 -26.36 18.40 38.64
C LEU A 12 -26.59 17.40 37.49
N ALA A 13 -26.73 17.92 36.26
CA ALA A 13 -26.73 17.12 35.07
C ALA A 13 -25.26 16.77 34.69
N SER A 14 -24.88 15.50 34.90
CA SER A 14 -23.57 15.00 34.44
C SER A 14 -23.61 14.78 32.93
N VAL A 15 -22.92 15.63 32.19
CA VAL A 15 -22.69 15.45 30.75
C VAL A 15 -21.61 14.39 30.56
N THR A 16 -22.00 13.16 30.26
CA THR A 16 -21.08 12.11 29.81
C THR A 16 -20.65 12.41 28.41
N GLY A 17 -19.44 12.98 28.24
CA GLY A 17 -18.81 13.20 26.95
C GLY A 17 -18.55 11.85 26.26
N VAL A 18 -19.29 11.56 25.19
CA VAL A 18 -19.02 10.46 24.28
C VAL A 18 -17.77 10.82 23.47
N THR A 19 -16.62 10.31 23.87
CA THR A 19 -15.40 10.37 23.05
C THR A 19 -15.58 9.42 21.87
N THR A 20 -15.94 9.94 20.71
CA THR A 20 -15.87 9.21 19.45
C THR A 20 -14.40 8.81 19.22
N PRO A 21 -14.09 7.51 18.98
CA PRO A 21 -12.74 7.10 18.63
C PRO A 21 -12.38 7.83 17.32
N SER A 22 -11.36 8.69 17.39
CA SER A 22 -10.74 9.29 16.21
C SER A 22 -10.32 8.14 15.30
N ALA A 23 -10.94 8.04 14.12
CA ALA A 23 -10.51 7.10 13.10
C ALA A 23 -9.01 7.37 12.88
N ALA A 24 -8.17 6.37 13.19
CA ALA A 24 -6.75 6.46 12.93
C ALA A 24 -6.61 6.80 11.44
N THR A 25 -6.20 8.02 11.15
CA THR A 25 -5.85 8.44 9.80
C THR A 25 -4.79 7.45 9.35
N ALA A 26 -5.15 6.59 8.37
CA ALA A 26 -4.19 5.72 7.73
C ALA A 26 -3.02 6.63 7.33
N ASP A 27 -1.83 6.25 7.75
CA ASP A 27 -0.59 6.95 7.35
C ASP A 27 -0.58 6.97 5.82
N VAL A 28 -1.07 8.07 5.25
CA VAL A 28 -1.19 8.26 3.81
C VAL A 28 0.22 8.49 3.35
N GLY A 29 0.87 7.41 2.97
CA GLY A 29 2.19 7.45 2.41
C GLY A 29 2.21 8.35 1.16
N ARG A 30 3.35 8.43 0.55
CA ARG A 30 3.60 9.27 -0.62
C ARG A 30 2.60 9.01 -1.76
N THR A 31 2.09 10.07 -2.38
CA THR A 31 1.33 9.98 -3.62
C THR A 31 2.30 9.84 -4.81
N VAL A 32 1.95 8.98 -5.75
CA VAL A 32 2.67 8.74 -7.01
C VAL A 32 1.79 9.28 -8.13
N PRO A 33 2.15 10.39 -8.76
CA PRO A 33 1.37 10.99 -9.84
C PRO A 33 1.48 10.18 -11.13
N CYS A 34 0.62 10.49 -12.09
CA CYS A 34 0.61 9.84 -13.40
C CYS A 34 1.92 10.01 -14.17
N ASP A 35 2.57 11.16 -14.03
CA ASP A 35 3.84 11.50 -14.71
C ASP A 35 5.05 10.71 -14.19
N ASP A 36 4.92 10.05 -13.04
CA ASP A 36 5.93 9.12 -12.53
C ASP A 36 5.93 7.76 -13.26
N ALA A 37 4.97 7.51 -14.14
CA ALA A 37 4.98 6.32 -14.98
C ALA A 37 6.14 6.37 -15.98
N ILE A 38 6.90 5.27 -16.07
CA ILE A 38 8.02 5.14 -17.02
C ILE A 38 7.55 4.79 -18.44
N GLY A 39 6.27 4.56 -18.64
CA GLY A 39 5.67 4.30 -19.93
C GLY A 39 4.31 3.63 -19.86
N LEU A 40 3.71 3.47 -21.03
CA LEU A 40 2.45 2.75 -21.22
C LEU A 40 2.73 1.32 -21.70
N THR A 41 1.89 0.39 -21.31
CA THR A 41 1.96 -1.00 -21.75
C THR A 41 0.57 -1.59 -21.93
N LYS A 42 0.49 -2.75 -22.59
CA LYS A 42 -0.78 -3.50 -22.69
C LYS A 42 -1.21 -4.00 -21.30
N PHE A 43 -2.50 -3.90 -21.01
CA PHE A 43 -3.09 -4.51 -19.82
C PHE A 43 -4.11 -5.60 -20.21
N PRO A 44 -4.17 -6.77 -19.52
CA PRO A 44 -3.29 -7.15 -18.41
C PRO A 44 -1.84 -7.34 -18.84
N TYR A 45 -0.91 -6.88 -17.99
CA TYR A 45 0.51 -7.07 -18.21
C TYR A 45 0.96 -8.42 -17.66
N LEU A 46 1.42 -9.29 -18.53
CA LEU A 46 1.81 -10.66 -18.16
C LEU A 46 3.33 -10.80 -17.92
N GLY A 47 4.12 -9.77 -18.17
CA GLY A 47 5.57 -9.85 -18.12
C GLY A 47 6.15 -10.53 -19.36
N ASN A 48 7.31 -11.18 -19.19
CA ASN A 48 7.91 -12.00 -20.24
C ASN A 48 7.26 -13.40 -20.30
N SER A 49 7.59 -14.18 -21.32
CA SER A 49 6.98 -15.47 -21.62
C SER A 49 7.29 -16.59 -20.61
N ARG A 50 8.27 -16.37 -19.70
CA ARG A 50 8.65 -17.39 -18.72
C ARG A 50 7.64 -17.47 -17.59
N PRO A 51 7.05 -18.62 -17.26
CA PRO A 51 6.00 -18.76 -16.23
C PRO A 51 6.41 -18.22 -14.86
N GLU A 52 7.67 -18.40 -14.47
CA GLU A 52 8.21 -17.94 -13.18
C GLU A 52 8.32 -16.41 -13.07
N HIS A 53 8.31 -15.70 -14.19
CA HIS A 53 8.34 -14.23 -14.25
C HIS A 53 6.98 -13.63 -14.61
N ARG A 54 5.92 -14.45 -14.63
CA ARG A 54 4.58 -14.00 -15.01
C ARG A 54 3.97 -13.11 -13.94
N TYR A 55 3.55 -11.93 -14.37
CA TYR A 55 2.73 -11.04 -13.56
C TYR A 55 1.33 -11.62 -13.32
N ARG A 56 0.74 -11.26 -12.20
CA ARG A 56 -0.61 -11.66 -11.81
C ARG A 56 -1.50 -10.44 -11.71
N GLU A 57 -2.72 -10.55 -12.18
CA GLU A 57 -3.72 -9.49 -12.02
C GLU A 57 -4.35 -9.56 -10.62
N VAL A 58 -4.48 -8.40 -9.98
CA VAL A 58 -5.03 -8.23 -8.65
C VAL A 58 -6.08 -7.12 -8.69
N LEU A 59 -7.24 -7.35 -8.08
CA LEU A 59 -8.39 -6.44 -8.06
C LEU A 59 -8.88 -6.00 -9.45
N GLY A 60 -8.46 -6.67 -10.52
CA GLY A 60 -8.81 -6.32 -11.89
C GLY A 60 -8.06 -5.12 -12.48
N VAL A 61 -7.15 -4.48 -11.73
CA VAL A 61 -6.49 -3.23 -12.16
C VAL A 61 -4.98 -3.19 -11.87
N VAL A 62 -4.45 -4.09 -11.08
CA VAL A 62 -3.02 -4.12 -10.75
C VAL A 62 -2.38 -5.37 -11.30
N ALA A 63 -1.38 -5.23 -12.18
CA ALA A 63 -0.51 -6.34 -12.52
C ALA A 63 0.70 -6.31 -11.57
N VAL A 64 0.74 -7.29 -10.66
CA VAL A 64 1.76 -7.43 -9.63
C VAL A 64 2.85 -8.42 -10.06
N PRO A 65 4.07 -8.28 -9.54
CA PRO A 65 5.16 -9.21 -9.78
C PRO A 65 4.82 -10.68 -9.48
N PRO A 66 5.66 -11.63 -9.93
CA PRO A 66 5.57 -13.03 -9.54
C PRO A 66 5.56 -13.22 -8.02
N ALA A 67 5.00 -14.34 -7.57
CA ALA A 67 4.96 -14.66 -6.15
C ALA A 67 6.34 -14.93 -5.53
N TYR A 68 7.33 -15.24 -6.37
CA TYR A 68 8.70 -15.50 -5.98
C TYR A 68 9.69 -14.77 -6.89
N MET A 69 10.66 -14.10 -6.29
CA MET A 69 11.71 -13.33 -6.93
C MET A 69 13.05 -13.68 -6.29
N GLN A 70 14.02 -14.08 -7.10
CA GLN A 70 15.27 -14.65 -6.59
C GLN A 70 16.26 -13.60 -6.07
N GLN A 71 16.30 -12.43 -6.69
CA GLN A 71 17.46 -11.57 -6.61
C GLN A 71 17.23 -10.32 -5.76
N VAL A 72 18.07 -10.12 -4.75
CA VAL A 72 18.30 -8.83 -4.11
C VAL A 72 19.68 -8.33 -4.46
N VAL A 73 19.85 -7.01 -4.50
CA VAL A 73 21.14 -6.35 -4.65
C VAL A 73 21.40 -5.44 -3.45
N PRO A 74 22.65 -5.09 -3.15
CA PRO A 74 22.94 -4.06 -2.15
C PRO A 74 22.22 -2.75 -2.49
N SER A 75 21.70 -2.08 -1.47
CA SER A 75 21.04 -0.79 -1.59
C SER A 75 21.91 0.31 -0.97
N SER A 76 21.86 1.50 -1.56
CA SER A 76 22.47 2.72 -0.98
C SER A 76 21.61 3.36 0.12
N GLU A 77 20.41 2.88 0.35
CA GLU A 77 19.48 3.38 1.36
C GLU A 77 19.93 3.01 2.77
N LYS A 78 20.29 3.99 3.58
CA LYS A 78 20.92 3.82 4.91
C LYS A 78 20.25 2.79 5.82
N HIS A 79 18.91 2.69 5.76
CA HIS A 79 18.13 1.81 6.64
C HIS A 79 17.67 0.52 5.96
N TRP A 80 17.96 0.35 4.68
CA TRP A 80 17.47 -0.72 3.84
C TRP A 80 18.61 -1.31 3.01
N PRO A 81 19.44 -2.20 3.58
CA PRO A 81 20.67 -2.67 2.92
C PRO A 81 20.43 -3.54 1.69
N TYR A 82 19.19 -3.99 1.46
CA TYR A 82 18.87 -4.84 0.31
C TYR A 82 17.72 -4.28 -0.50
N TRP A 83 17.87 -4.32 -1.81
CA TRP A 83 16.86 -3.87 -2.77
C TRP A 83 16.54 -4.96 -3.78
N HIS A 84 15.26 -5.10 -4.12
CA HIS A 84 14.78 -5.87 -5.26
C HIS A 84 14.02 -4.97 -6.20
N LYS A 85 14.61 -4.71 -7.38
CA LYS A 85 14.00 -3.90 -8.44
C LYS A 85 12.90 -4.69 -9.11
N GLN A 86 11.67 -4.16 -9.11
CA GLN A 86 10.53 -4.80 -9.74
C GLN A 86 9.50 -3.75 -10.16
N GLY A 87 9.05 -3.82 -11.42
CA GLY A 87 7.99 -2.94 -11.91
C GLY A 87 6.63 -3.26 -11.31
N LEU A 88 5.74 -2.29 -11.35
CA LEU A 88 4.31 -2.41 -11.06
C LEU A 88 3.54 -1.82 -12.23
N VAL A 89 2.44 -2.46 -12.66
CA VAL A 89 1.61 -1.92 -13.74
C VAL A 89 0.19 -1.70 -13.23
N ILE A 90 -0.33 -0.49 -13.39
CA ILE A 90 -1.68 -0.11 -12.99
C ILE A 90 -2.51 0.15 -14.25
N ARG A 91 -3.67 -0.50 -14.37
CA ARG A 91 -4.63 -0.26 -15.46
C ARG A 91 -5.10 1.19 -15.46
N ALA A 92 -5.24 1.77 -16.64
CA ALA A 92 -5.76 3.13 -16.83
C ALA A 92 -7.28 3.17 -16.61
N THR A 93 -7.73 3.14 -15.34
CA THR A 93 -9.18 3.13 -14.98
C THR A 93 -9.66 4.41 -14.36
N GLY A 94 -8.78 5.38 -14.08
CA GLY A 94 -9.11 6.60 -13.33
C GLY A 94 -9.22 6.38 -11.81
N GLU A 95 -9.17 5.13 -11.32
CA GLU A 95 -9.21 4.83 -9.89
C GLU A 95 -7.80 4.79 -9.30
N SER A 96 -7.61 5.44 -8.15
CA SER A 96 -6.34 5.39 -7.42
C SER A 96 -6.16 4.03 -6.74
N VAL A 97 -4.92 3.55 -6.73
CA VAL A 97 -4.50 2.32 -6.04
C VAL A 97 -3.64 2.67 -4.84
N THR A 98 -4.00 2.16 -3.67
CA THR A 98 -3.13 2.23 -2.49
C THR A 98 -2.38 0.91 -2.32
N VAL A 99 -1.06 0.99 -2.13
CA VAL A 99 -0.19 -0.17 -1.85
C VAL A 99 0.45 0.05 -0.49
N THR A 100 0.23 -0.88 0.46
CA THR A 100 0.67 -0.69 1.85
C THR A 100 1.42 -1.91 2.37
N VAL A 101 2.54 -1.65 3.02
CA VAL A 101 3.25 -2.62 3.88
C VAL A 101 2.53 -2.67 5.23
N PRO A 102 1.98 -3.82 5.66
CA PRO A 102 1.29 -3.95 6.94
C PRO A 102 2.14 -3.50 8.13
N LYS A 103 1.52 -2.94 9.16
CA LYS A 103 2.18 -2.36 10.35
C LYS A 103 3.30 -3.24 10.94
N LEU A 104 3.05 -4.55 11.06
CA LEU A 104 4.02 -5.51 11.59
C LEU A 104 5.27 -5.69 10.71
N TRP A 105 5.20 -5.29 9.44
CA TRP A 105 6.26 -5.42 8.46
C TRP A 105 7.05 -4.13 8.19
N ARG A 106 6.58 -2.98 8.64
CA ARG A 106 7.19 -1.66 8.36
C ARG A 106 8.63 -1.50 8.84
N LYS A 107 9.06 -2.32 9.81
CA LYS A 107 10.46 -2.38 10.27
C LYS A 107 11.33 -3.35 9.45
N ARG A 108 10.73 -4.15 8.55
CA ARG A 108 11.41 -5.22 7.81
C ARG A 108 11.42 -4.98 6.31
N ALA A 109 10.41 -4.27 5.80
CA ALA A 109 10.26 -3.96 4.38
C ALA A 109 9.70 -2.56 4.16
N ALA A 110 10.11 -1.94 3.06
CA ALA A 110 9.54 -0.73 2.50
C ALA A 110 9.36 -0.89 0.99
N ILE A 111 8.67 0.03 0.35
CA ILE A 111 8.35 0.02 -1.08
C ILE A 111 8.72 1.36 -1.73
N THR A 112 9.08 1.29 -3.03
CA THR A 112 9.42 2.49 -3.82
C THR A 112 8.91 2.32 -5.25
N TRP A 113 7.68 2.64 -5.54
CA TRP A 113 7.25 2.79 -6.93
C TRP A 113 7.03 4.26 -7.24
N GLY A 114 7.31 4.66 -8.49
CA GLY A 114 7.36 6.03 -8.94
C GLY A 114 8.77 6.63 -8.87
N ASN A 115 9.00 7.72 -9.61
CA ASN A 115 10.31 8.33 -9.77
C ASN A 115 10.70 9.28 -8.64
N SER A 116 9.75 9.68 -7.80
CA SER A 116 9.95 10.67 -6.75
C SER A 116 9.94 10.07 -5.36
N GLY A 117 10.96 10.38 -4.56
CA GLY A 117 11.05 10.11 -3.13
C GLY A 117 11.60 8.73 -2.74
N GLY A 118 11.96 8.65 -1.47
CA GLY A 118 12.60 7.48 -0.86
C GLY A 118 11.63 6.36 -0.47
N PRO A 119 12.13 5.37 0.28
CA PRO A 119 11.37 4.24 0.78
C PRO A 119 10.23 4.66 1.70
N VAL A 120 9.05 4.11 1.49
CA VAL A 120 7.85 4.37 2.31
C VAL A 120 7.13 3.08 2.68
N SER A 121 6.25 3.14 3.66
CA SER A 121 5.39 2.00 4.02
C SER A 121 4.06 1.99 3.29
N SER A 122 3.70 3.08 2.61
CA SER A 122 2.48 3.17 1.83
C SER A 122 2.66 4.10 0.64
N LEU A 123 2.04 3.74 -0.49
CA LEU A 123 1.97 4.54 -1.71
C LEU A 123 0.52 4.65 -2.14
N ARG A 124 0.10 5.84 -2.53
CA ARG A 124 -1.13 6.06 -3.27
C ARG A 124 -0.77 6.41 -4.71
N ILE A 125 -0.99 5.48 -5.63
CA ILE A 125 -0.77 5.69 -7.06
C ILE A 125 -2.05 6.27 -7.65
N GLU A 126 -1.94 7.40 -8.32
CA GLU A 126 -3.09 8.07 -8.92
C GLU A 126 -3.71 7.24 -10.04
N GLY A 127 -5.02 7.38 -10.19
CA GLY A 127 -5.76 6.78 -11.30
C GLY A 127 -5.55 7.58 -12.57
N CYS A 128 -4.92 6.98 -13.57
CA CYS A 128 -4.52 7.65 -14.80
C CYS A 128 -5.29 7.10 -15.99
N GLY A 129 -5.91 8.00 -16.75
CA GLY A 129 -6.62 7.62 -17.97
C GLY A 129 -7.89 6.78 -17.75
N THR A 130 -8.48 6.28 -18.84
CA THR A 130 -9.76 5.55 -18.82
C THR A 130 -9.78 4.37 -19.80
N SER A 131 -8.65 3.70 -20.02
CA SER A 131 -8.55 2.57 -20.95
C SER A 131 -8.55 1.22 -20.23
N ARG A 132 -9.32 0.27 -20.75
CA ARG A 132 -9.35 -1.09 -20.22
C ARG A 132 -8.16 -1.95 -20.66
N THR A 133 -7.49 -1.57 -21.73
CA THR A 133 -6.41 -2.35 -22.38
C THR A 133 -5.03 -1.72 -22.23
N VAL A 134 -4.93 -0.57 -21.56
CA VAL A 134 -3.69 0.14 -21.30
C VAL A 134 -3.38 0.15 -19.81
N GLY A 135 -2.12 0.01 -19.46
CA GLY A 135 -1.57 0.15 -18.12
C GLY A 135 -0.41 1.13 -18.07
N HIS A 136 -0.29 1.83 -16.98
CA HIS A 136 0.84 2.68 -16.64
C HIS A 136 1.86 1.86 -15.87
N ALA A 137 3.10 1.81 -16.37
CA ALA A 137 4.20 1.08 -15.74
C ALA A 137 4.99 2.00 -14.81
N TYR A 138 5.22 1.56 -13.59
CA TYR A 138 6.00 2.28 -12.57
C TYR A 138 7.25 1.50 -12.22
N ALA A 139 8.41 2.16 -12.30
CA ALA A 139 9.66 1.62 -11.79
C ALA A 139 9.68 1.67 -10.27
N GLY A 140 10.42 0.74 -9.65
CA GLY A 140 10.57 0.69 -8.20
C GLY A 140 10.80 -0.72 -7.70
N GLY A 141 10.28 -1.05 -6.53
CA GLY A 141 10.42 -2.38 -5.96
C GLY A 141 10.35 -2.41 -4.44
N PHE A 142 11.09 -3.36 -3.87
CA PHE A 142 11.10 -3.65 -2.46
C PHE A 142 12.46 -3.29 -1.85
N LEU A 143 12.43 -2.69 -0.68
CA LEU A 143 13.59 -2.48 0.16
C LEU A 143 13.45 -3.33 1.42
N LEU A 144 14.51 -4.04 1.79
CA LEU A 144 14.49 -5.04 2.84
C LEU A 144 15.59 -4.81 3.88
N ARG A 145 15.32 -5.22 5.12
CA ARG A 145 16.33 -5.29 6.20
C ARG A 145 17.20 -6.54 6.12
N LEU A 146 16.70 -7.61 5.53
CA LEU A 146 17.37 -8.90 5.39
C LEU A 146 17.44 -9.29 3.91
N PRO A 147 18.38 -10.12 3.50
CA PRO A 147 18.57 -10.53 2.09
C PRO A 147 17.41 -11.37 1.55
N SER A 148 16.57 -11.89 2.44
CA SER A 148 15.36 -12.61 2.04
C SER A 148 14.19 -12.31 2.96
N ALA A 149 12.98 -12.32 2.40
CA ALA A 149 11.74 -12.14 3.15
C ALA A 149 10.51 -12.58 2.34
N CYS A 150 9.46 -13.03 3.04
CA CYS A 150 8.11 -13.17 2.47
C CYS A 150 7.27 -11.94 2.80
N VAL A 151 7.33 -10.92 1.97
CA VAL A 151 6.72 -9.60 2.20
C VAL A 151 5.25 -9.61 1.85
N PRO A 152 4.32 -9.36 2.78
CA PRO A 152 2.93 -9.09 2.49
C PRO A 152 2.77 -7.62 2.06
N LEU A 153 2.00 -7.39 0.99
CA LEU A 153 1.51 -6.08 0.61
C LEU A 153 -0.01 -6.10 0.53
N VAL A 154 -0.63 -5.05 1.03
CA VAL A 154 -2.07 -4.81 0.86
C VAL A 154 -2.27 -3.86 -0.32
N PHE A 155 -3.01 -4.31 -1.31
CA PHE A 155 -3.50 -3.50 -2.42
C PHE A 155 -4.95 -3.11 -2.14
N ALA A 156 -5.29 -1.84 -2.31
CA ALA A 156 -6.65 -1.35 -2.08
C ALA A 156 -7.10 -0.38 -3.17
N ILE A 157 -8.39 -0.47 -3.54
CA ILE A 157 -9.07 0.39 -4.50
C ILE A 157 -10.49 0.63 -3.98
N GLY A 158 -10.81 1.87 -3.64
CA GLY A 158 -12.06 2.21 -2.98
C GLY A 158 -12.23 1.36 -1.71
N LYS A 159 -13.30 0.56 -1.65
CA LYS A 159 -13.61 -0.33 -0.51
C LYS A 159 -13.04 -1.75 -0.65
N ARG A 160 -12.45 -2.10 -1.80
CA ARG A 160 -11.90 -3.45 -2.06
C ARG A 160 -10.43 -3.49 -1.69
N SER A 161 -10.00 -4.55 -1.02
CA SER A 161 -8.59 -4.79 -0.72
C SER A 161 -8.23 -6.27 -0.79
N VAL A 162 -6.96 -6.54 -1.01
CA VAL A 162 -6.39 -7.89 -1.01
C VAL A 162 -4.95 -7.84 -0.52
N THR A 163 -4.56 -8.86 0.24
CA THR A 163 -3.16 -9.04 0.64
C THR A 163 -2.49 -10.04 -0.30
N VAL A 164 -1.36 -9.62 -0.87
CA VAL A 164 -0.51 -10.46 -1.71
C VAL A 164 0.83 -10.65 -1.03
N ARG A 165 1.32 -11.89 -0.96
CA ARG A 165 2.64 -12.21 -0.42
C ARG A 165 3.65 -12.38 -1.55
N PHE A 166 4.84 -11.79 -1.35
CA PHE A 166 5.95 -11.82 -2.29
C PHE A 166 7.17 -12.45 -1.60
N GLY A 167 7.58 -13.61 -2.08
CA GLY A 167 8.84 -14.23 -1.68
C GLY A 167 10.00 -13.55 -2.40
N ILE A 168 10.90 -12.92 -1.66
CA ILE A 168 12.09 -12.25 -2.20
C ILE A 168 13.31 -12.95 -1.59
N GLY A 169 14.15 -13.57 -2.41
CA GLY A 169 15.26 -14.40 -1.97
C GLY A 169 14.83 -15.72 -1.29
N GLU A 170 13.59 -15.86 -0.89
CA GLU A 170 12.99 -17.08 -0.32
C GLU A 170 11.54 -17.26 -0.80
N ARG A 171 11.06 -18.49 -0.79
CA ARG A 171 9.64 -18.76 -1.08
C ARG A 171 8.78 -18.50 0.15
N CYS A 172 7.62 -17.89 -0.04
CA CYS A 172 6.63 -17.80 1.03
C CYS A 172 6.11 -19.19 1.40
N ARG A 173 6.18 -19.52 2.68
CA ARG A 173 5.51 -20.71 3.23
C ARG A 173 3.99 -20.52 3.17
N LYS A 174 3.28 -21.60 2.86
CA LYS A 174 1.81 -21.65 2.87
C LYS A 174 1.27 -21.46 4.29
#